data_fe13a6d140e9a0bd81a7e6dedcad4b8e
#
_entry.id   fe13a6d140e9a0bd81a7e6dedcad4b8e
#
_cell.length_a   1.000
_cell.length_b   1.000
_cell.length_c   1.000
_cell.angle_alpha   90.00
_cell.angle_beta   90.00
_cell.angle_gamma   90.00
#
_symmetry.space_group_name_H-M   'P 1'
#
loop_
_entity.id
_entity.type
_entity.pdbx_description
1 polymer ?
#
loop_
_entity_poly.entity_id
_entity_poly.type
_entity_poly.pdbx_seq_one_letter_code
_entity_poly.pdbx_strand_id
1 'polypeptide(L)'
;NFNSSVLPVVSSKGESMAHYNIYYQPIYNAKNGNIAGCDVTIALKNSDGSAFALDSDRINYNPNDNKVSYLFGHINKLFSPIKNNLPHGFFITININPEDILTCDIERECLHFIKVFGTERIRLVLQFSTKEELYIIRRYQSSLRRIRNNNVYLSLNDFGMGYAELSHLQNIPFSYVNLHKTMFHDIESNSLTDIIATTIIDLSKQLHIDVIADGIETKKQAGYMIERGVKYLKGIALSSPLPADAFVRKLLASL
;
A
#
# COMPACT_ATOMS: atom_id res chain seq x y z
N ASN A 1 7.76 -10.95 -11.29
CA ASN A 1 6.48 -11.42 -11.83
C ASN A 1 5.71 -12.13 -10.74
N PHE A 2 4.61 -11.52 -10.31
CA PHE A 2 3.67 -12.14 -9.38
C PHE A 2 2.64 -12.90 -10.21
N ASN A 3 2.64 -14.22 -10.12
CA ASN A 3 1.68 -15.05 -10.83
C ASN A 3 0.47 -15.29 -9.94
N SER A 4 -0.64 -14.69 -10.28
CA SER A 4 -1.87 -14.71 -9.47
C SER A 4 -2.72 -15.98 -9.61
N SER A 5 -2.29 -16.96 -10.40
CA SER A 5 -3.21 -18.00 -10.86
C SER A 5 -3.15 -19.34 -10.13
N VAL A 6 -2.20 -19.60 -9.23
CA VAL A 6 -2.15 -20.86 -8.48
C VAL A 6 -1.65 -20.60 -7.07
N LEU A 7 -2.56 -20.53 -6.12
CA LEU A 7 -2.21 -20.56 -4.71
C LEU A 7 -2.23 -22.01 -4.23
N PRO A 8 -1.14 -22.51 -3.65
CA PRO A 8 -1.25 -23.71 -2.83
C PRO A 8 -2.18 -23.39 -1.66
N VAL A 9 -3.09 -24.29 -1.37
CA VAL A 9 -3.87 -24.24 -0.13
C VAL A 9 -2.85 -24.33 1.00
N VAL A 10 -2.58 -23.21 1.65
CA VAL A 10 -1.75 -23.19 2.85
C VAL A 10 -2.51 -23.97 3.91
N SER A 11 -1.99 -25.12 4.29
CA SER A 11 -2.62 -25.95 5.30
C SER A 11 -2.69 -25.18 6.61
N SER A 12 -3.82 -25.25 7.27
CA SER A 12 -4.15 -24.57 8.54
C SER A 12 -3.32 -25.03 9.75
N LYS A 13 -2.24 -25.75 9.53
CA LYS A 13 -1.37 -26.26 10.60
C LYS A 13 -0.01 -25.57 10.53
N GLY A 14 0.13 -24.47 11.28
CA GLY A 14 1.37 -24.05 11.91
C GLY A 14 2.61 -23.93 11.01
N GLU A 15 2.48 -23.46 9.77
CA GLU A 15 3.66 -23.08 9.01
C GLU A 15 4.30 -21.86 9.67
N SER A 16 5.54 -22.03 10.10
CA SER A 16 6.29 -20.95 10.70
C SER A 16 6.43 -19.81 9.69
N MET A 17 6.32 -18.54 10.13
CA MET A 17 6.50 -17.34 9.29
C MET A 17 7.85 -17.28 8.56
N ALA A 18 8.75 -18.24 8.81
CA ALA A 18 10.06 -18.37 8.15
C ALA A 18 9.99 -18.60 6.62
N HIS A 19 8.84 -18.99 6.08
CA HIS A 19 8.64 -19.19 4.65
C HIS A 19 8.13 -17.97 3.90
N TYR A 20 7.86 -16.87 4.60
CA TYR A 20 7.40 -15.63 4.01
C TYR A 20 8.57 -14.68 3.76
N ASN A 21 8.56 -14.05 2.58
CA ASN A 21 9.48 -12.97 2.25
C ASN A 21 8.73 -11.65 2.22
N ILE A 22 9.42 -10.59 2.58
CA ILE A 22 8.90 -9.24 2.52
C ILE A 22 9.53 -8.54 1.33
N TYR A 23 8.70 -7.93 0.52
CA TYR A 23 9.10 -7.15 -0.66
C TYR A 23 8.72 -5.69 -0.49
N TYR A 24 9.55 -4.84 -1.06
CA TYR A 24 9.43 -3.39 -1.00
C TYR A 24 9.35 -2.87 -2.43
N GLN A 25 8.22 -2.27 -2.78
CA GLN A 25 8.05 -1.67 -4.10
C GLN A 25 8.14 -0.16 -4.00
N PRO A 26 9.10 0.47 -4.69
CA PRO A 26 9.20 1.92 -4.69
C PRO A 26 7.95 2.61 -5.22
N ILE A 27 7.60 3.71 -4.58
CA ILE A 27 6.56 4.63 -5.01
C ILE A 27 7.24 5.93 -5.37
N TYR A 28 6.98 6.42 -6.58
CA TYR A 28 7.68 7.56 -7.16
C TYR A 28 6.83 8.81 -7.10
N ASN A 29 7.46 9.95 -6.82
CA ASN A 29 6.85 11.25 -6.98
C ASN A 29 6.74 11.56 -8.49
N ALA A 30 5.53 11.84 -8.96
CA ALA A 30 5.27 12.09 -10.38
C ALA A 30 5.95 13.36 -10.90
N LYS A 31 6.15 14.36 -10.03
CA LYS A 31 6.70 15.66 -10.40
C LYS A 31 8.21 15.64 -10.62
N ASN A 32 8.96 14.95 -9.76
CA ASN A 32 10.44 14.98 -9.79
C ASN A 32 11.07 13.62 -10.09
N GLY A 33 10.28 12.54 -10.14
CA GLY A 33 10.76 11.18 -10.40
C GLY A 33 11.52 10.53 -9.25
N ASN A 34 11.59 11.15 -8.08
CA ASN A 34 12.27 10.60 -6.92
C ASN A 34 11.42 9.54 -6.22
N ILE A 35 12.08 8.63 -5.51
CA ILE A 35 11.39 7.68 -4.64
C ILE A 35 10.83 8.44 -3.44
N ALA A 36 9.51 8.49 -3.34
CA ALA A 36 8.78 9.20 -2.30
C ALA A 36 8.35 8.29 -1.14
N GLY A 37 8.34 7.01 -1.37
CA GLY A 37 7.91 6.02 -0.40
C GLY A 37 8.04 4.60 -0.93
N CYS A 38 7.50 3.65 -0.21
CA CYS A 38 7.43 2.27 -0.65
C CYS A 38 6.18 1.57 -0.16
N ASP A 39 5.73 0.60 -0.94
CA ASP A 39 4.69 -0.35 -0.55
C ASP A 39 5.35 -1.64 -0.06
N VAL A 40 4.94 -2.10 1.13
CA VAL A 40 5.52 -3.27 1.78
C VAL A 40 4.51 -4.41 1.71
N THR A 41 4.93 -5.52 1.11
CA THR A 41 4.08 -6.70 0.94
C THR A 41 4.75 -7.95 1.48
N ILE A 42 3.94 -8.85 2.03
CA ILE A 42 4.37 -10.20 2.36
C ILE A 42 4.13 -11.08 1.12
N ALA A 43 5.12 -11.87 0.75
CA ALA A 43 5.01 -12.81 -0.34
C ALA A 43 5.42 -14.21 0.08
N LEU A 44 4.70 -15.21 -0.43
CA LEU A 44 5.06 -16.60 -0.27
C LEU A 44 6.07 -16.98 -1.34
N LYS A 45 7.16 -17.65 -0.94
CA LYS A 45 8.16 -18.14 -1.87
C LYS A 45 7.77 -19.54 -2.33
N ASN A 46 7.62 -19.72 -3.64
CA ASN A 46 7.42 -21.03 -4.25
C ASN A 46 8.70 -21.87 -4.20
N SER A 47 8.55 -23.19 -4.37
CA SER A 47 9.66 -24.12 -4.41
C SER A 47 10.64 -23.87 -5.57
N ASP A 48 10.21 -23.20 -6.64
CA ASP A 48 11.04 -22.81 -7.79
C ASP A 48 11.78 -21.48 -7.58
N GLY A 49 11.60 -20.83 -6.43
CA GLY A 49 12.19 -19.55 -6.11
C GLY A 49 11.39 -18.33 -6.55
N SER A 50 10.31 -18.52 -7.30
CA SER A 50 9.38 -17.42 -7.61
C SER A 50 8.58 -16.99 -6.38
N ALA A 51 8.19 -15.72 -6.32
CA ALA A 51 7.41 -15.18 -5.21
C ALA A 51 6.10 -14.59 -5.72
N PHE A 52 5.06 -14.67 -4.91
CA PHE A 52 3.80 -13.99 -5.19
C PHE A 52 3.29 -13.26 -3.94
N ALA A 53 2.69 -12.10 -4.17
CA ALA A 53 2.08 -11.32 -3.10
C ALA A 53 0.88 -12.09 -2.54
N LEU A 54 0.81 -12.15 -1.22
CA LEU A 54 -0.35 -12.69 -0.54
C LEU A 54 -1.39 -11.59 -0.45
N ASP A 55 -2.45 -11.74 -1.24
CA ASP A 55 -3.67 -10.98 -1.00
C ASP A 55 -4.23 -11.36 0.37
N SER A 56 -4.55 -10.36 1.16
CA SER A 56 -5.12 -10.56 2.50
C SER A 56 -6.36 -11.46 2.50
N ASP A 57 -7.12 -11.48 1.40
CA ASP A 57 -8.32 -12.30 1.23
C ASP A 57 -8.05 -13.79 1.00
N ARG A 58 -6.84 -14.15 0.62
CA ARG A 58 -6.47 -15.51 0.24
C ARG A 58 -5.70 -16.26 1.30
N ILE A 59 -5.33 -15.58 2.37
CA ILE A 59 -4.76 -16.22 3.54
C ILE A 59 -5.92 -16.60 4.43
N ASN A 60 -6.07 -17.91 4.70
CA ASN A 60 -6.91 -18.34 5.81
C ASN A 60 -6.33 -17.70 7.06
N TYR A 61 -6.99 -16.61 7.47
CA TYR A 61 -6.56 -15.82 8.61
C TYR A 61 -6.59 -16.70 9.86
N ASN A 62 -5.41 -16.99 10.37
CA ASN A 62 -5.28 -17.58 11.69
C ASN A 62 -4.97 -16.43 12.65
N PRO A 63 -5.86 -16.08 13.60
CA PRO A 63 -5.62 -15.00 14.56
C PRO A 63 -4.39 -15.23 15.44
N ASN A 64 -3.84 -16.44 15.45
CA ASN A 64 -2.58 -16.77 16.12
C ASN A 64 -1.35 -16.49 15.25
N ASP A 65 -1.51 -16.20 13.97
CA ASP A 65 -0.42 -15.79 13.09
C ASP A 65 -0.08 -14.32 13.33
N ASN A 66 1.06 -14.09 13.92
CA ASN A 66 1.58 -12.76 14.23
C ASN A 66 2.13 -12.06 12.97
N LYS A 67 1.37 -12.15 11.85
CA LYS A 67 1.75 -11.61 10.54
C LYS A 67 2.04 -10.10 10.60
N VAL A 68 1.18 -9.36 11.29
CA VAL A 68 1.33 -7.90 11.44
C VAL A 68 2.58 -7.59 12.24
N SER A 69 2.79 -8.24 13.36
CA SER A 69 3.97 -8.07 14.20
C SER A 69 5.25 -8.42 13.47
N TYR A 70 5.24 -9.51 12.70
CA TYR A 70 6.34 -9.94 11.84
C TYR A 70 6.69 -8.85 10.80
N LEU A 71 5.69 -8.32 10.13
CA LEU A 71 5.85 -7.27 9.12
C LEU A 71 6.45 -5.99 9.73
N PHE A 72 5.89 -5.52 10.83
CA PHE A 72 6.39 -4.33 11.54
C PHE A 72 7.82 -4.54 12.05
N GLY A 73 8.15 -5.72 12.56
CA GLY A 73 9.51 -6.06 13.00
C GLY A 73 10.54 -5.92 11.87
N HIS A 74 10.22 -6.42 10.68
CA HIS A 74 11.08 -6.28 9.51
C HIS A 74 11.22 -4.84 9.04
N ILE A 75 10.12 -4.08 9.02
CA ILE A 75 10.14 -2.66 8.64
C ILE A 75 11.01 -1.86 9.61
N ASN A 76 10.83 -2.06 10.90
CA ASN A 76 11.62 -1.37 11.92
C ASN A 76 13.11 -1.67 11.77
N LYS A 77 13.45 -2.93 11.55
CA LYS A 77 14.84 -3.37 11.36
C LYS A 77 15.46 -2.78 10.10
N LEU A 78 14.71 -2.73 9.00
CA LEU A 78 15.21 -2.22 7.73
C LEU A 78 15.47 -0.71 7.77
N PHE A 79 14.52 0.05 8.30
CA PHE A 79 14.54 1.51 8.21
C PHE A 79 15.31 2.19 9.37
N SER A 80 15.49 1.54 10.50
CA SER A 80 16.22 2.13 11.63
C SER A 80 17.63 2.61 11.26
N PRO A 81 18.47 1.84 10.54
CA PRO A 81 19.80 2.29 10.18
C PRO A 81 19.83 3.46 9.19
N ILE A 82 18.79 3.62 8.38
CA ILE A 82 18.77 4.60 7.29
C ILE A 82 17.79 5.75 7.51
N LYS A 83 17.10 5.78 8.65
CA LYS A 83 16.04 6.76 8.91
C LYS A 83 16.47 8.21 8.72
N ASN A 84 17.69 8.55 9.07
CA ASN A 84 18.23 9.91 8.95
C ASN A 84 18.60 10.29 7.51
N ASN A 85 18.70 9.32 6.62
CA ASN A 85 19.01 9.54 5.21
C ASN A 85 17.76 9.76 4.35
N LEU A 86 16.59 9.42 4.88
CA LEU A 86 15.33 9.53 4.13
C LEU A 86 14.87 10.98 4.01
N PRO A 87 14.24 11.34 2.89
CA PRO A 87 13.64 12.66 2.75
C PRO A 87 12.47 12.84 3.70
N HIS A 88 12.18 14.09 4.05
CA HIS A 88 10.99 14.41 4.85
C HIS A 88 9.71 13.97 4.13
N GLY A 89 8.82 13.33 4.89
CA GLY A 89 7.57 12.84 4.37
C GLY A 89 7.69 11.54 3.57
N PHE A 90 8.84 10.85 3.62
CA PHE A 90 8.93 9.50 3.07
C PHE A 90 7.86 8.61 3.70
N PHE A 91 7.07 7.92 2.88
CA PHE A 91 5.95 7.14 3.42
C PHE A 91 6.08 5.65 3.12
N ILE A 92 5.63 4.85 4.07
CA ILE A 92 5.64 3.40 4.01
C ILE A 92 4.20 2.93 4.08
N THR A 93 3.73 2.27 3.01
CA THR A 93 2.39 1.69 2.99
C THR A 93 2.44 0.22 3.37
N ILE A 94 1.52 -0.18 4.24
CA ILE A 94 1.34 -1.56 4.69
C ILE A 94 -0.09 -1.95 4.38
N ASN A 95 -0.27 -3.05 3.65
CA ASN A 95 -1.59 -3.61 3.39
C ASN A 95 -2.07 -4.38 4.62
N ILE A 96 -3.21 -3.98 5.13
CA ILE A 96 -3.88 -4.65 6.24
C ILE A 96 -5.28 -5.10 5.82
N ASN A 97 -5.76 -6.14 6.48
CA ASN A 97 -7.16 -6.50 6.42
C ASN A 97 -7.93 -5.68 7.46
N PRO A 98 -9.12 -5.13 7.19
CA PRO A 98 -9.93 -4.45 8.22
C PRO A 98 -10.12 -5.28 9.49
N GLU A 99 -10.22 -6.61 9.37
CA GLU A 99 -10.31 -7.51 10.51
C GLU A 99 -9.07 -7.48 11.41
N ASP A 100 -7.88 -7.20 10.86
CA ASP A 100 -6.64 -7.10 11.62
C ASP A 100 -6.69 -5.98 12.66
N ILE A 101 -7.49 -4.96 12.43
CA ILE A 101 -7.70 -3.83 13.35
C ILE A 101 -8.34 -4.30 14.66
N LEU A 102 -9.23 -5.30 14.60
CA LEU A 102 -9.90 -5.84 15.78
C LEU A 102 -9.18 -7.04 16.41
N THR A 103 -8.47 -7.82 15.61
CA THR A 103 -7.90 -9.12 16.05
C THR A 103 -6.41 -9.06 16.31
N CYS A 104 -5.70 -8.13 15.68
CA CYS A 104 -4.28 -7.87 15.89
C CYS A 104 -4.12 -6.55 16.64
N ASP A 105 -3.04 -6.42 17.37
CA ASP A 105 -2.75 -5.20 18.12
C ASP A 105 -2.10 -4.13 17.21
N ILE A 106 -2.85 -3.75 16.16
CA ILE A 106 -2.41 -2.77 15.15
C ILE A 106 -2.09 -1.42 15.80
N GLU A 107 -2.93 -0.96 16.71
CA GLU A 107 -2.72 0.33 17.37
C GLU A 107 -1.39 0.34 18.14
N ARG A 108 -1.07 -0.74 18.84
CA ARG A 108 0.20 -0.86 19.56
C ARG A 108 1.40 -0.86 18.63
N GLU A 109 1.33 -1.61 17.53
CA GLU A 109 2.39 -1.63 16.53
C GLU A 109 2.60 -0.25 15.90
N CYS A 110 1.51 0.46 15.61
CA CYS A 110 1.58 1.82 15.10
C CYS A 110 2.22 2.78 16.10
N LEU A 111 1.84 2.72 17.37
CA LEU A 111 2.42 3.56 18.42
C LEU A 111 3.90 3.27 18.62
N HIS A 112 4.30 2.00 18.56
CA HIS A 112 5.71 1.62 18.62
C HIS A 112 6.50 2.18 17.44
N PHE A 113 5.95 2.08 16.23
CA PHE A 113 6.56 2.67 15.04
C PHE A 113 6.78 4.18 15.19
N ILE A 114 5.75 4.91 15.64
CA ILE A 114 5.84 6.35 15.87
C ILE A 114 6.90 6.68 16.93
N LYS A 115 6.99 5.88 17.98
CA LYS A 115 8.01 6.04 19.03
C LYS A 115 9.44 5.88 18.49
N VAL A 116 9.65 4.94 17.58
CA VAL A 116 10.97 4.67 16.98
C VAL A 116 11.36 5.72 15.94
N PHE A 117 10.44 6.09 15.06
CA PHE A 117 10.72 6.91 13.88
C PHE A 117 10.24 8.36 13.98
N GLY A 118 9.35 8.67 14.91
CA GLY A 118 8.66 9.97 14.94
C GLY A 118 7.62 10.10 13.85
N THR A 119 7.15 11.31 13.60
CA THR A 119 6.07 11.60 12.64
C THR A 119 6.47 12.56 11.54
N GLU A 120 7.65 13.18 11.65
CA GLU A 120 8.06 14.24 10.72
C GLU A 120 8.73 13.71 9.46
N ARG A 121 9.64 12.76 9.61
CA ARG A 121 10.48 12.26 8.51
C ARG A 121 9.85 11.09 7.78
N ILE A 122 9.31 10.13 8.53
CA ILE A 122 8.70 8.91 7.97
C ILE A 122 7.23 8.90 8.34
N ARG A 123 6.39 8.64 7.36
CA ARG A 123 4.95 8.45 7.53
C ARG A 123 4.60 6.98 7.39
N LEU A 124 3.93 6.45 8.39
CA LEU A 124 3.29 5.14 8.29
C LEU A 124 1.90 5.30 7.68
N VAL A 125 1.60 4.49 6.67
CA VAL A 125 0.31 4.50 5.98
C VAL A 125 -0.27 3.09 6.03
N LEU A 126 -1.41 2.94 6.66
CA LEU A 126 -2.18 1.70 6.62
C LEU A 126 -3.12 1.73 5.41
N GLN A 127 -2.99 0.72 4.57
CA GLN A 127 -3.73 0.59 3.33
C GLN A 127 -4.65 -0.61 3.38
N PHE A 128 -5.90 -0.42 3.02
CA PHE A 128 -6.89 -1.48 3.01
C PHE A 128 -7.93 -1.27 1.92
N SER A 129 -8.55 -2.36 1.49
CA SER A 129 -9.65 -2.31 0.55
C SER A 129 -10.98 -2.41 1.30
N THR A 130 -12.01 -1.80 0.74
CA THR A 130 -13.35 -1.73 1.31
C THR A 130 -14.29 -2.72 0.60
N LYS A 131 -13.85 -3.97 0.48
CA LYS A 131 -14.66 -5.05 -0.13
C LYS A 131 -15.89 -5.39 0.69
N GLU A 132 -15.88 -5.03 1.97
CA GLU A 132 -16.97 -5.28 2.89
C GLU A 132 -18.01 -4.16 2.83
N GLU A 133 -19.23 -4.48 3.24
CA GLU A 133 -20.30 -3.51 3.29
C GLU A 133 -19.99 -2.37 4.29
N LEU A 134 -20.51 -1.19 4.01
CA LEU A 134 -20.23 0.03 4.77
C LEU A 134 -20.50 -0.11 6.27
N TYR A 135 -21.53 -0.89 6.67
CA TYR A 135 -21.83 -1.07 8.08
C TYR A 135 -20.75 -1.85 8.83
N ILE A 136 -20.05 -2.77 8.17
CA ILE A 136 -18.92 -3.51 8.76
C ILE A 136 -17.76 -2.54 8.98
N ILE A 137 -17.51 -1.64 8.02
CA ILE A 137 -16.47 -0.62 8.12
C ILE A 137 -16.73 0.32 9.32
N ARG A 138 -17.98 0.62 9.63
CA ARG A 138 -18.35 1.43 10.80
C ARG A 138 -17.90 0.84 12.12
N ARG A 139 -17.78 -0.48 12.22
CA ARG A 139 -17.24 -1.14 13.42
C ARG A 139 -15.79 -0.76 13.71
N TYR A 140 -15.02 -0.46 12.66
CA TYR A 140 -13.60 -0.11 12.75
C TYR A 140 -13.37 1.40 12.79
N GLN A 141 -14.40 2.19 12.55
CA GLN A 141 -14.29 3.63 12.33
C GLN A 141 -13.65 4.35 13.53
N SER A 142 -14.00 3.99 14.73
CA SER A 142 -13.41 4.60 15.94
C SER A 142 -11.93 4.25 16.10
N SER A 143 -11.56 2.99 15.82
CA SER A 143 -10.15 2.55 15.81
C SER A 143 -9.35 3.27 14.73
N LEU A 144 -9.90 3.40 13.54
CA LEU A 144 -9.25 4.11 12.43
C LEU A 144 -9.05 5.60 12.75
N ARG A 145 -10.00 6.23 13.40
CA ARG A 145 -9.86 7.63 13.85
C ARG A 145 -8.78 7.79 14.91
N ARG A 146 -8.69 6.87 15.87
CA ARG A 146 -7.62 6.88 16.89
C ARG A 146 -6.26 6.71 16.23
N ILE A 147 -6.12 5.76 15.30
CA ILE A 147 -4.90 5.53 14.54
C ILE A 147 -4.51 6.81 13.79
N ARG A 148 -5.47 7.43 13.09
CA ARG A 148 -5.20 8.69 12.37
C ARG A 148 -4.82 9.82 13.32
N ASN A 149 -5.44 9.92 14.48
CA ASN A 149 -5.12 10.93 15.48
C ASN A 149 -3.72 10.76 16.08
N ASN A 150 -3.14 9.57 16.02
CA ASN A 150 -1.76 9.29 16.39
C ASN A 150 -0.77 9.54 15.23
N ASN A 151 -1.19 10.26 14.20
CA ASN A 151 -0.38 10.59 13.02
C ASN A 151 0.02 9.38 12.16
N VAL A 152 -0.77 8.33 12.17
CA VAL A 152 -0.72 7.25 11.20
C VAL A 152 -1.74 7.52 10.10
N TYR A 153 -1.32 7.46 8.86
CA TYR A 153 -2.16 7.81 7.71
C TYR A 153 -2.91 6.60 7.18
N LEU A 154 -3.99 6.84 6.46
CA LEU A 154 -4.82 5.80 5.88
C LEU A 154 -4.87 5.94 4.36
N SER A 155 -4.83 4.82 3.67
CA SER A 155 -4.95 4.72 2.22
C SER A 155 -6.06 3.77 1.82
N LEU A 156 -6.92 4.21 0.89
CA LEU A 156 -7.94 3.36 0.30
C LEU A 156 -7.36 2.66 -0.92
N ASN A 157 -7.35 1.33 -0.88
CA ASN A 157 -6.84 0.49 -1.95
C ASN A 157 -7.93 0.15 -2.98
N ASP A 158 -7.49 -0.22 -4.19
CA ASP A 158 -8.35 -0.71 -5.27
C ASP A 158 -9.52 0.23 -5.63
N PHE A 159 -9.31 1.54 -5.55
CA PHE A 159 -10.33 2.49 -5.96
C PHE A 159 -10.64 2.33 -7.45
N GLY A 160 -11.90 2.18 -7.77
CA GLY A 160 -12.38 1.90 -9.12
C GLY A 160 -12.75 0.43 -9.37
N MET A 161 -12.60 -0.47 -8.38
CA MET A 161 -12.95 -1.89 -8.51
C MET A 161 -14.40 -2.22 -8.19
N GLY A 162 -15.27 -1.22 -8.02
CA GLY A 162 -16.70 -1.37 -7.81
C GLY A 162 -17.15 -1.50 -6.37
N TYR A 163 -16.28 -1.83 -5.45
CA TYR A 163 -16.58 -1.90 -4.01
C TYR A 163 -15.95 -0.76 -3.19
N ALA A 164 -15.07 0.02 -3.78
CA ALA A 164 -14.56 1.25 -3.17
C ALA A 164 -15.40 2.43 -3.67
N GLU A 165 -16.26 2.94 -2.80
CA GLU A 165 -17.24 3.97 -3.13
C GLU A 165 -16.85 5.34 -2.59
N LEU A 166 -17.42 6.40 -3.19
CA LEU A 166 -17.22 7.78 -2.73
C LEU A 166 -17.64 7.99 -1.28
N SER A 167 -18.65 7.25 -0.81
CA SER A 167 -19.12 7.29 0.59
C SER A 167 -18.02 6.92 1.58
N HIS A 168 -17.08 6.05 1.21
CA HIS A 168 -15.94 5.69 2.06
C HIS A 168 -15.02 6.88 2.30
N LEU A 169 -14.85 7.75 1.30
CA LEU A 169 -14.04 8.96 1.43
C LEU A 169 -14.68 10.00 2.38
N GLN A 170 -16.00 9.95 2.55
CA GLN A 170 -16.70 10.81 3.50
C GLN A 170 -16.60 10.30 4.94
N ASN A 171 -16.58 8.98 5.13
CA ASN A 171 -16.75 8.36 6.45
C ASN A 171 -15.43 8.00 7.12
N ILE A 172 -14.35 7.85 6.35
CA ILE A 172 -13.03 7.45 6.84
C ILE A 172 -12.01 8.52 6.42
N PRO A 173 -11.13 8.95 7.32
CA PRO A 173 -10.17 10.04 7.03
C PRO A 173 -8.98 9.53 6.21
N PHE A 174 -9.22 9.16 4.96
CA PHE A 174 -8.16 8.77 4.03
C PHE A 174 -7.30 9.97 3.63
N SER A 175 -5.99 9.77 3.60
CA SER A 175 -5.02 10.73 3.05
C SER A 175 -4.52 10.33 1.68
N TYR A 176 -4.66 9.07 1.31
CA TYR A 176 -4.23 8.50 0.04
C TYR A 176 -5.32 7.62 -0.56
N VAL A 177 -5.33 7.55 -1.88
CA VAL A 177 -6.15 6.63 -2.66
C VAL A 177 -5.27 5.95 -3.69
N ASN A 178 -5.27 4.62 -3.72
CA ASN A 178 -4.67 3.85 -4.81
C ASN A 178 -5.68 3.70 -5.93
N LEU A 179 -5.39 4.33 -7.06
CA LEU A 179 -6.17 4.19 -8.27
C LEU A 179 -5.73 2.92 -8.99
N HIS A 180 -6.65 1.96 -9.11
CA HIS A 180 -6.38 0.68 -9.74
C HIS A 180 -6.15 0.84 -11.25
N LYS A 181 -5.27 0.02 -11.83
CA LYS A 181 -4.92 0.05 -13.25
C LYS A 181 -6.11 -0.05 -14.21
N THR A 182 -7.21 -0.69 -13.81
CA THR A 182 -8.43 -0.75 -14.62
C THR A 182 -9.01 0.63 -14.93
N MET A 183 -8.68 1.64 -14.12
CA MET A 183 -9.14 3.01 -14.30
C MET A 183 -8.32 3.79 -15.31
N PHE A 184 -7.20 3.26 -15.80
CA PHE A 184 -6.35 3.99 -16.73
C PHE A 184 -5.63 3.12 -17.78
N HIS A 185 -5.79 1.79 -17.76
CA HIS A 185 -5.06 0.90 -18.68
C HIS A 185 -5.39 1.14 -20.15
N ASP A 186 -6.60 1.57 -20.49
CA ASP A 186 -7.06 1.88 -21.85
C ASP A 186 -7.29 3.38 -22.09
N ILE A 187 -6.71 4.24 -21.28
CA ILE A 187 -6.96 5.69 -21.27
C ILE A 187 -6.63 6.35 -22.62
N GLU A 188 -5.70 5.81 -23.38
CA GLU A 188 -5.32 6.33 -24.69
C GLU A 188 -6.42 6.17 -25.74
N SER A 189 -7.14 5.05 -25.68
CA SER A 189 -8.12 4.66 -26.68
C SER A 189 -9.57 4.84 -26.23
N ASN A 190 -9.79 5.14 -24.97
CA ASN A 190 -11.12 5.22 -24.37
C ASN A 190 -11.32 6.58 -23.68
N SER A 191 -12.06 7.46 -24.36
CA SER A 191 -12.36 8.80 -23.84
C SER A 191 -13.19 8.78 -22.55
N LEU A 192 -14.04 7.76 -22.36
CA LEU A 192 -14.81 7.60 -21.13
C LEU A 192 -13.91 7.27 -19.95
N THR A 193 -12.95 6.38 -20.14
CA THR A 193 -11.92 6.09 -19.12
C THR A 193 -11.15 7.35 -18.74
N ASP A 194 -10.76 8.16 -19.72
CA ASP A 194 -10.08 9.43 -19.48
C ASP A 194 -10.94 10.40 -18.65
N ILE A 195 -12.20 10.58 -19.00
CA ILE A 195 -13.12 11.46 -18.28
C ILE A 195 -13.30 10.99 -16.83
N ILE A 196 -13.53 9.71 -16.61
CA ILE A 196 -13.73 9.14 -15.27
C ILE A 196 -12.47 9.28 -14.43
N ALA A 197 -11.31 8.88 -14.95
CA ALA A 197 -10.03 8.97 -14.24
C ALA A 197 -9.72 10.43 -13.87
N THR A 198 -9.86 11.35 -14.80
CA THR A 198 -9.62 12.78 -14.58
C THR A 198 -10.56 13.33 -13.51
N THR A 199 -11.83 12.97 -13.54
CA THR A 199 -12.82 13.39 -12.55
C THR A 199 -12.47 12.91 -11.14
N ILE A 200 -12.05 11.65 -11.01
CA ILE A 200 -11.64 11.07 -9.73
C ILE A 200 -10.37 11.76 -9.20
N ILE A 201 -9.41 12.01 -10.06
CA ILE A 201 -8.17 12.71 -9.68
C ILE A 201 -8.48 14.12 -9.19
N ASP A 202 -9.32 14.87 -9.89
CA ASP A 202 -9.71 16.22 -9.50
C ASP A 202 -10.51 16.24 -8.20
N LEU A 203 -11.43 15.31 -8.03
CA LEU A 203 -12.18 15.16 -6.78
C LEU A 203 -11.25 14.89 -5.60
N SER A 204 -10.29 13.99 -5.77
CA SER A 204 -9.32 13.65 -4.73
C SER A 204 -8.50 14.87 -4.32
N LYS A 205 -8.08 15.69 -5.27
CA LYS A 205 -7.39 16.96 -4.99
C LYS A 205 -8.25 17.91 -4.15
N GLN A 206 -9.52 18.07 -4.49
CA GLN A 206 -10.45 18.92 -3.75
C GLN A 206 -10.66 18.43 -2.31
N LEU A 207 -10.59 17.13 -2.10
CA LEU A 207 -10.69 16.51 -0.78
C LEU A 207 -9.35 16.46 -0.03
N HIS A 208 -8.28 16.99 -0.60
CA HIS A 208 -6.92 16.91 -0.07
C HIS A 208 -6.43 15.46 0.13
N ILE A 209 -6.82 14.58 -0.79
CA ILE A 209 -6.39 13.18 -0.84
C ILE A 209 -5.40 13.02 -1.98
N ASP A 210 -4.23 12.44 -1.68
CA ASP A 210 -3.21 12.18 -2.68
C ASP A 210 -3.50 10.89 -3.43
N VAL A 211 -3.42 10.93 -4.76
CA VAL A 211 -3.64 9.76 -5.60
C VAL A 211 -2.32 9.08 -5.93
N ILE A 212 -2.30 7.77 -5.73
CA ILE A 212 -1.24 6.88 -6.21
C ILE A 212 -1.81 6.10 -7.39
N ALA A 213 -1.26 6.27 -8.58
CA ALA A 213 -1.60 5.44 -9.72
C ALA A 213 -0.85 4.11 -9.60
N ASP A 214 -1.58 3.05 -9.32
CA ASP A 214 -1.03 1.73 -9.02
C ASP A 214 -1.20 0.79 -10.21
N GLY A 215 -0.11 0.17 -10.63
CA GLY A 215 -0.09 -0.75 -11.75
C GLY A 215 0.34 -0.11 -13.06
N ILE A 216 1.21 0.88 -13.01
CA ILE A 216 1.83 1.48 -14.21
C ILE A 216 2.66 0.42 -14.92
N GLU A 217 2.27 0.06 -16.13
CA GLU A 217 2.90 -1.00 -16.93
C GLU A 217 3.78 -0.44 -18.06
N THR A 218 3.55 0.81 -18.47
CA THR A 218 4.27 1.48 -19.55
C THR A 218 4.62 2.91 -19.17
N LYS A 219 5.70 3.43 -19.78
CA LYS A 219 6.07 4.85 -19.64
C LYS A 219 4.98 5.79 -20.16
N LYS A 220 4.23 5.35 -21.14
CA LYS A 220 3.15 6.12 -21.73
C LYS A 220 1.98 6.28 -20.75
N GLN A 221 1.63 5.22 -20.05
CA GLN A 221 0.65 5.29 -18.95
C GLN A 221 1.11 6.26 -17.86
N ALA A 222 2.38 6.19 -17.47
CA ALA A 222 2.95 7.12 -16.50
C ALA A 222 2.76 8.59 -16.96
N GLY A 223 3.07 8.88 -18.21
CA GLY A 223 2.90 10.21 -18.80
C GLY A 223 1.45 10.71 -18.74
N TYR A 224 0.50 9.85 -19.08
CA TYR A 224 -0.93 10.20 -18.98
C TYR A 224 -1.37 10.50 -17.55
N MET A 225 -0.89 9.74 -16.58
CA MET A 225 -1.22 9.99 -15.18
C MET A 225 -0.59 11.28 -14.65
N ILE A 226 0.66 11.55 -15.04
CA ILE A 226 1.36 12.79 -14.69
C ILE A 226 0.62 14.02 -15.24
N GLU A 227 0.21 13.98 -16.50
CA GLU A 227 -0.54 15.06 -17.15
C GLU A 227 -1.85 15.37 -16.44
N ARG A 228 -2.50 14.36 -15.89
CA ARG A 228 -3.76 14.50 -15.16
C ARG A 228 -3.58 14.91 -13.69
N GLY A 229 -2.33 15.06 -13.26
CA GLY A 229 -2.01 15.57 -11.94
C GLY A 229 -1.98 14.55 -10.83
N VAL A 230 -1.79 13.28 -11.14
CA VAL A 230 -1.51 12.24 -10.15
C VAL A 230 -0.20 12.56 -9.44
N LYS A 231 -0.19 12.43 -8.12
CA LYS A 231 0.97 12.80 -7.32
C LYS A 231 2.02 11.71 -7.23
N TYR A 232 1.59 10.45 -7.19
CA TYR A 232 2.47 9.30 -7.02
C TYR A 232 2.20 8.21 -8.04
N LEU A 233 3.26 7.51 -8.42
CA LEU A 233 3.22 6.42 -9.38
C LEU A 233 3.86 5.16 -8.79
N LYS A 234 3.24 4.02 -9.02
CA LYS A 234 3.77 2.71 -8.67
C LYS A 234 3.46 1.71 -9.77
N GLY A 235 4.42 0.87 -10.14
CA GLY A 235 4.21 -0.16 -11.14
C GLY A 235 5.50 -0.72 -11.71
N ILE A 236 5.39 -1.84 -12.42
CA ILE A 236 6.51 -2.58 -12.97
C ILE A 236 7.32 -1.78 -14.00
N ALA A 237 6.70 -0.82 -14.68
CA ALA A 237 7.41 0.06 -15.62
C ALA A 237 8.46 0.95 -14.92
N LEU A 238 8.29 1.19 -13.62
CA LEU A 238 9.19 2.02 -12.82
C LEU A 238 10.11 1.17 -11.96
N SER A 239 9.55 0.24 -11.21
CA SER A 239 10.27 -0.77 -10.44
C SER A 239 9.31 -1.90 -10.06
N SER A 240 9.76 -3.13 -10.15
CA SER A 240 9.08 -4.26 -9.52
C SER A 240 9.25 -4.20 -8.00
N PRO A 241 8.45 -4.96 -7.24
CA PRO A 241 8.74 -5.21 -5.83
C PRO A 241 10.14 -5.83 -5.67
N LEU A 242 10.89 -5.36 -4.70
CA LEU A 242 12.29 -5.73 -4.49
C LEU A 242 12.47 -6.38 -3.11
N PRO A 243 13.39 -7.36 -2.98
CA PRO A 243 13.85 -7.81 -1.66
C PRO A 243 14.55 -6.65 -0.93
N ALA A 244 14.66 -6.78 0.39
CA ALA A 244 15.16 -5.72 1.26
C ALA A 244 16.50 -5.11 0.80
N ASP A 245 17.50 -5.96 0.51
CA ASP A 245 18.83 -5.49 0.13
C ASP A 245 18.81 -4.69 -1.19
N ALA A 246 18.10 -5.19 -2.19
CA ALA A 246 17.98 -4.53 -3.48
C ALA A 246 17.22 -3.20 -3.35
N PHE A 247 16.18 -3.18 -2.54
CA PHE A 247 15.42 -1.96 -2.27
C PHE A 247 16.27 -0.88 -1.59
N VAL A 248 17.01 -1.24 -0.55
CA VAL A 248 17.89 -0.29 0.18
C VAL A 248 18.96 0.27 -0.75
N ARG A 249 19.61 -0.57 -1.56
CA ARG A 249 20.59 -0.09 -2.54
C ARG A 249 19.99 0.91 -3.53
N LYS A 250 18.81 0.60 -4.04
CA LYS A 250 18.12 1.49 -4.99
C LYS A 250 17.70 2.80 -4.33
N LEU A 251 17.17 2.74 -3.11
CA LEU A 251 16.77 3.92 -2.35
C LEU A 251 17.96 4.83 -2.06
N LEU A 252 19.04 4.30 -1.51
CA LEU A 252 20.22 5.10 -1.17
C LEU A 252 20.90 5.69 -2.40
N ALA A 253 20.91 4.98 -3.53
CA ALA A 253 21.45 5.50 -4.79
C ALA A 253 20.60 6.65 -5.36
N SER A 254 19.35 6.77 -4.97
CA SER A 254 18.42 7.82 -5.44
C SER A 254 18.47 9.11 -4.61
N LEU A 255 19.14 9.10 -3.46
CA LEU A 255 19.23 10.23 -2.54
C LEU A 255 20.42 11.21 -2.92
#